data_b3d194cb293ea4338b588f2b3610deff
#
_entry.id   b3d194cb293ea4338b588f2b3610deff
#
_cell.length_a   1.000
_cell.length_b   1.000
_cell.length_c   1.000
_cell.angle_alpha   90.00
_cell.angle_beta   90.00
_cell.angle_gamma   90.00
#
_symmetry.space_group_name_H-M   'P 1'
#
loop_
_entity.id
_entity.type
_entity.pdbx_description
1 polymer ?
#
loop_
_entity_poly.entity_id
_entity_poly.type
_entity_poly.pdbx_seq_one_letter_code
_entity_poly.pdbx_strand_id
1 'polypeptide(L)'
;YLNNNYNDNMFKLDGSLNPNYNSSKKTGTFAQIFEEHWNNIPFDVKQEILKYRPNADKEIQKIIDCYNKNLGCSVYECPNCHDIVFIGHTCKSRLCSSCGYKYKLLRVENIINTAYNCKHRQIVFTFAKELWTYFFYPFEDMINLLFEAVNMTIYSILNDTYKNKKNKRKKKYTAKTKYTPGFFAFLHTFGRDLKWHPHIHVLIAEIKFGGDMVYKDWTYFNYDALSKRFQK
;
A
#
# COMPACT_ATOMS: atom_id res chain seq x y z
N TYR A 1 -20.37 -2.79 -22.69
CA TYR A 1 -21.34 -1.70 -22.88
C TYR A 1 -20.56 -0.38 -22.78
N LEU A 2 -20.06 0.12 -23.92
CA LEU A 2 -19.49 1.45 -24.04
C LEU A 2 -20.67 2.41 -24.26
N ASN A 3 -20.96 3.25 -23.27
CA ASN A 3 -21.91 4.35 -23.43
C ASN A 3 -21.35 5.32 -24.47
N ASN A 4 -22.07 5.46 -25.57
CA ASN A 4 -21.83 6.37 -26.70
C ASN A 4 -21.99 7.85 -26.27
N ASN A 5 -21.07 8.40 -25.52
CA ASN A 5 -20.91 9.85 -25.40
C ASN A 5 -19.59 10.24 -26.07
N TYR A 6 -19.67 10.44 -27.40
CA TYR A 6 -18.59 10.87 -28.31
C TYR A 6 -17.94 12.21 -27.95
N ASN A 7 -18.38 12.90 -26.92
CA ASN A 7 -17.87 14.22 -26.51
C ASN A 7 -16.74 14.17 -25.48
N ASP A 8 -16.26 12.98 -25.11
CA ASP A 8 -15.28 12.83 -24.03
C ASP A 8 -13.82 12.72 -24.49
N ASN A 9 -13.52 12.90 -25.78
CA ASN A 9 -12.15 12.85 -26.29
C ASN A 9 -11.38 14.11 -25.88
N MET A 10 -10.32 13.92 -25.09
CA MET A 10 -9.50 14.99 -24.54
C MET A 10 -8.77 15.81 -25.63
N PHE A 11 -8.42 15.17 -26.74
CA PHE A 11 -7.68 15.79 -27.84
C PHE A 11 -8.40 15.59 -29.17
N LYS A 12 -8.26 16.58 -30.05
CA LYS A 12 -8.62 16.47 -31.47
C LYS A 12 -7.51 15.73 -32.23
N LEU A 13 -7.80 15.35 -33.48
CA LEU A 13 -6.86 14.71 -34.40
C LEU A 13 -5.54 15.48 -34.62
N ASP A 14 -5.58 16.80 -34.53
CA ASP A 14 -4.41 17.68 -34.62
C ASP A 14 -3.60 17.79 -33.34
N GLY A 15 -3.97 17.00 -32.30
CA GLY A 15 -3.32 17.04 -30.99
C GLY A 15 -3.74 18.21 -30.10
N SER A 16 -4.62 19.11 -30.57
CA SER A 16 -5.18 20.18 -29.75
C SER A 16 -6.22 19.65 -28.76
N LEU A 17 -6.43 20.40 -27.66
CA LEU A 17 -7.48 20.05 -26.70
C LEU A 17 -8.86 20.18 -27.36
N ASN A 18 -9.69 19.15 -27.18
CA ASN A 18 -11.08 19.23 -27.58
C ASN A 18 -11.81 20.23 -26.65
N PRO A 19 -12.35 21.37 -27.23
CA PRO A 19 -13.04 22.36 -26.41
C PRO A 19 -14.28 21.81 -25.69
N ASN A 20 -14.85 20.71 -26.19
CA ASN A 20 -15.98 20.04 -25.58
C ASN A 20 -15.57 19.00 -24.53
N TYR A 21 -14.25 18.83 -24.31
CA TYR A 21 -13.79 17.92 -23.27
C TYR A 21 -14.13 18.48 -21.91
N ASN A 22 -14.98 17.74 -21.16
CA ASN A 22 -15.39 18.15 -19.83
C ASN A 22 -14.23 17.99 -18.84
N SER A 23 -13.56 19.10 -18.54
CA SER A 23 -12.44 19.15 -17.59
C SER A 23 -12.84 18.76 -16.16
N SER A 24 -14.12 18.71 -15.83
CA SER A 24 -14.61 18.33 -14.49
C SER A 24 -14.29 16.89 -14.11
N LYS A 25 -14.00 16.03 -15.08
CA LYS A 25 -13.49 14.67 -14.85
C LYS A 25 -11.99 14.61 -14.60
N LYS A 26 -11.26 15.70 -14.80
CA LYS A 26 -9.79 15.74 -14.79
C LYS A 26 -9.16 15.84 -13.44
N THR A 27 -9.80 16.53 -12.53
CA THR A 27 -9.14 16.99 -11.33
C THR A 27 -9.76 16.28 -10.15
N GLY A 28 -9.11 15.21 -9.70
CA GLY A 28 -9.34 14.80 -8.33
C GLY A 28 -8.92 15.94 -7.40
N THR A 29 -9.58 16.06 -6.26
CA THR A 29 -9.38 17.12 -5.26
C THR A 29 -7.89 17.44 -4.99
N PHE A 30 -7.03 16.42 -4.93
CA PHE A 30 -5.60 16.63 -4.69
C PHE A 30 -4.87 17.29 -5.86
N ALA A 31 -5.24 17.01 -7.11
CA ALA A 31 -4.63 17.67 -8.26
C ALA A 31 -4.93 19.18 -8.27
N GLN A 32 -6.19 19.54 -7.94
CA GLN A 32 -6.61 20.94 -7.80
C GLN A 32 -5.86 21.66 -6.67
N ILE A 33 -5.78 21.04 -5.49
CA ILE A 33 -5.05 21.61 -4.35
C ILE A 33 -3.57 21.84 -4.71
N PHE A 34 -2.94 20.88 -5.38
CA PHE A 34 -1.55 21.04 -5.78
C PHE A 34 -1.37 22.11 -6.87
N GLU A 35 -2.26 22.18 -7.85
CA GLU A 35 -2.21 23.19 -8.88
C GLU A 35 -2.34 24.62 -8.31
N GLU A 36 -3.24 24.81 -7.36
CA GLU A 36 -3.52 26.11 -6.74
C GLU A 36 -2.47 26.52 -5.71
N HIS A 37 -1.91 25.57 -4.96
CA HIS A 37 -1.16 25.89 -3.75
C HIS A 37 0.33 25.48 -3.77
N TRP A 38 0.73 24.49 -4.55
CA TRP A 38 2.11 23.99 -4.48
C TRP A 38 3.17 25.04 -4.83
N ASN A 39 2.89 25.88 -5.84
CA ASN A 39 3.80 26.95 -6.25
C ASN A 39 3.78 28.16 -5.31
N ASN A 40 2.78 28.26 -4.44
CA ASN A 40 2.58 29.34 -3.47
C ASN A 40 3.11 28.97 -2.08
N ILE A 41 3.67 27.77 -1.88
CA ILE A 41 4.31 27.40 -0.62
C ILE A 41 5.56 28.29 -0.41
N PRO A 42 5.78 28.85 0.80
CA PRO A 42 6.98 29.61 1.14
C PRO A 42 8.26 28.83 0.77
N PHE A 43 9.25 29.57 0.25
CA PHE A 43 10.47 28.96 -0.30
C PHE A 43 11.22 28.09 0.72
N ASP A 44 11.35 28.55 1.96
CA ASP A 44 11.98 27.83 3.07
C ASP A 44 11.27 26.50 3.37
N VAL A 45 9.94 26.53 3.44
CA VAL A 45 9.11 25.32 3.64
C VAL A 45 9.27 24.36 2.47
N LYS A 46 9.28 24.87 1.23
CA LYS A 46 9.46 24.05 0.03
C LYS A 46 10.84 23.38 0.02
N GLN A 47 11.90 24.12 0.40
CA GLN A 47 13.25 23.56 0.51
C GLN A 47 13.34 22.48 1.61
N GLU A 48 12.68 22.65 2.73
CA GLU A 48 12.60 21.63 3.77
C GLU A 48 11.92 20.34 3.25
N ILE A 49 10.80 20.47 2.54
CA ILE A 49 10.14 19.33 1.91
C ILE A 49 11.08 18.61 0.93
N LEU A 50 11.75 19.36 0.05
CA LEU A 50 12.64 18.81 -0.97
C LEU A 50 13.88 18.14 -0.37
N LYS A 51 14.35 18.59 0.79
CA LYS A 51 15.43 17.94 1.54
C LYS A 51 15.10 16.49 1.88
N TYR A 52 13.86 16.21 2.29
CA TYR A 52 13.40 14.87 2.65
C TYR A 52 12.74 14.12 1.49
N ARG A 53 12.28 14.84 0.48
CA ARG A 53 11.58 14.30 -0.71
C ARG A 53 12.06 15.01 -1.98
N PRO A 54 13.29 14.70 -2.46
CA PRO A 54 13.88 15.41 -3.60
C PRO A 54 13.03 15.40 -4.88
N ASN A 55 12.22 14.35 -5.04
CA ASN A 55 11.35 14.19 -6.20
C ASN A 55 9.94 14.76 -6.02
N ALA A 56 9.65 15.50 -4.92
CA ALA A 56 8.30 15.97 -4.63
C ALA A 56 7.73 16.85 -5.75
N ASP A 57 8.48 17.82 -6.27
CA ASP A 57 8.05 18.66 -7.39
C ASP A 57 7.62 17.83 -8.61
N LYS A 58 8.44 16.86 -8.98
CA LYS A 58 8.20 15.98 -10.12
C LYS A 58 6.96 15.10 -9.93
N GLU A 59 6.79 14.56 -8.73
CA GLU A 59 5.63 13.71 -8.42
C GLU A 59 4.33 14.54 -8.36
N ILE A 60 4.39 15.74 -7.81
CA ILE A 60 3.23 16.65 -7.76
C ILE A 60 2.84 17.11 -9.16
N GLN A 61 3.81 17.48 -9.99
CA GLN A 61 3.53 17.86 -11.38
C GLN A 61 2.87 16.72 -12.16
N LYS A 62 3.31 15.46 -11.97
CA LYS A 62 2.64 14.30 -12.56
C LYS A 62 1.18 14.17 -12.11
N ILE A 63 0.87 14.49 -10.84
CA ILE A 63 -0.51 14.42 -10.33
C ILE A 63 -1.37 15.50 -10.98
N ILE A 64 -0.85 16.72 -11.12
CA ILE A 64 -1.51 17.85 -11.81
C ILE A 64 -1.79 17.46 -13.27
N ASP A 65 -0.81 16.87 -13.93
CA ASP A 65 -0.89 16.46 -15.34
C ASP A 65 -1.60 15.11 -15.57
N CYS A 66 -2.21 14.55 -14.55
CA CYS A 66 -2.89 13.25 -14.65
C CYS A 66 -4.03 13.30 -15.68
N TYR A 67 -4.00 12.40 -16.68
CA TYR A 67 -4.85 12.41 -17.88
C TYR A 67 -4.62 13.62 -18.82
N ASN A 68 -3.57 14.38 -18.64
CA ASN A 68 -3.21 15.48 -19.51
C ASN A 68 -2.19 15.01 -20.58
N LYS A 69 -2.18 15.72 -21.74
CA LYS A 69 -1.22 15.51 -22.82
C LYS A 69 0.25 15.59 -22.37
N ASN A 70 0.54 16.34 -21.32
CA ASN A 70 1.90 16.50 -20.77
C ASN A 70 2.52 15.17 -20.30
N LEU A 71 1.68 14.19 -19.90
CA LEU A 71 2.12 12.83 -19.59
C LEU A 71 2.11 11.90 -20.81
N GLY A 72 1.77 12.41 -22.01
CA GLY A 72 1.55 11.62 -23.20
C GLY A 72 0.13 11.04 -23.28
N CYS A 73 -0.18 10.42 -24.40
CA CYS A 73 -1.46 9.76 -24.62
C CYS A 73 -1.28 8.48 -25.44
N SER A 74 -2.24 7.57 -25.29
CA SER A 74 -2.41 6.41 -26.16
C SER A 74 -3.49 6.74 -27.20
N VAL A 75 -3.25 6.37 -28.43
CA VAL A 75 -4.17 6.58 -29.55
C VAL A 75 -4.78 5.25 -29.94
N TYR A 76 -6.08 5.19 -30.02
CA TYR A 76 -6.84 4.01 -30.43
C TYR A 76 -7.68 4.34 -31.64
N GLU A 77 -7.65 3.50 -32.66
CA GLU A 77 -8.49 3.57 -33.86
C GLU A 77 -9.54 2.48 -33.84
N CYS A 78 -10.77 2.82 -34.15
CA CYS A 78 -11.84 1.85 -34.30
C CYS A 78 -11.65 1.08 -35.63
N PRO A 79 -11.55 -0.25 -35.65
CA PRO A 79 -11.36 -1.02 -36.88
C PRO A 79 -12.56 -0.94 -37.83
N ASN A 80 -13.74 -0.54 -37.38
CA ASN A 80 -14.97 -0.52 -38.17
C ASN A 80 -15.27 0.86 -38.78
N CYS A 81 -15.11 1.93 -37.99
CA CYS A 81 -15.47 3.29 -38.41
C CYS A 81 -14.27 4.23 -38.54
N HIS A 82 -13.05 3.74 -38.23
CA HIS A 82 -11.81 4.51 -38.24
C HIS A 82 -11.80 5.74 -37.32
N ASP A 83 -12.74 5.83 -36.39
CA ASP A 83 -12.73 6.88 -35.39
C ASP A 83 -11.50 6.74 -34.47
N ILE A 84 -10.87 7.88 -34.18
CA ILE A 84 -9.65 7.93 -33.36
C ILE A 84 -10.01 8.50 -31.98
N VAL A 85 -9.58 7.77 -30.94
CA VAL A 85 -9.75 8.15 -29.54
C VAL A 85 -8.38 8.33 -28.88
N PHE A 86 -8.17 9.50 -28.26
CA PHE A 86 -6.97 9.79 -27.48
C PHE A 86 -7.25 9.63 -26.01
N ILE A 87 -6.45 8.79 -25.34
CA ILE A 87 -6.54 8.56 -23.89
C ILE A 87 -5.27 9.05 -23.22
N GLY A 88 -5.35 10.13 -22.45
CA GLY A 88 -4.22 10.68 -21.69
C GLY A 88 -3.67 9.69 -20.68
N HIS A 89 -2.36 9.65 -20.54
CA HIS A 89 -1.70 8.77 -19.58
C HIS A 89 -1.98 9.20 -18.14
N THR A 90 -2.02 8.23 -17.24
CA THR A 90 -2.27 8.43 -15.82
C THR A 90 -0.97 8.61 -15.04
N CYS A 91 -0.99 9.41 -13.97
CA CYS A 91 0.20 9.67 -13.14
C CYS A 91 0.64 8.43 -12.32
N LYS A 92 -0.21 7.43 -12.15
CA LYS A 92 0.00 6.22 -11.32
C LYS A 92 0.34 6.52 -9.85
N SER A 93 0.22 7.76 -9.41
CA SER A 93 0.49 8.15 -8.03
C SER A 93 -0.61 7.68 -7.09
N ARG A 94 -0.23 7.21 -5.91
CA ARG A 94 -1.18 6.84 -4.84
C ARG A 94 -1.87 8.05 -4.22
N LEU A 95 -1.28 9.23 -4.32
CA LEU A 95 -1.86 10.49 -3.83
C LEU A 95 -2.90 11.05 -4.80
N CYS A 96 -2.87 10.67 -6.07
CA CYS A 96 -3.90 11.07 -7.03
C CYS A 96 -5.23 10.39 -6.70
N SER A 97 -6.31 11.16 -6.59
CA SER A 97 -7.64 10.64 -6.24
C SER A 97 -8.10 9.50 -7.16
N SER A 98 -7.92 9.66 -8.47
CA SER A 98 -8.32 8.66 -9.48
C SER A 98 -7.38 7.45 -9.50
N CYS A 99 -6.05 7.69 -9.57
CA CYS A 99 -5.06 6.61 -9.66
C CYS A 99 -4.95 5.84 -8.34
N GLY A 100 -4.99 6.53 -7.21
CA GLY A 100 -4.97 5.92 -5.88
C GLY A 100 -6.20 5.06 -5.62
N TYR A 101 -7.39 5.50 -6.06
CA TYR A 101 -8.62 4.70 -5.97
C TYR A 101 -8.52 3.42 -6.80
N LYS A 102 -8.08 3.52 -8.07
CA LYS A 102 -7.86 2.34 -8.93
C LYS A 102 -6.84 1.39 -8.32
N TYR A 103 -5.72 1.91 -7.82
CA TYR A 103 -4.70 1.11 -7.13
C TYR A 103 -5.30 0.37 -5.93
N LYS A 104 -6.13 1.06 -5.12
CA LYS A 104 -6.81 0.46 -3.96
C LYS A 104 -7.70 -0.72 -4.38
N LEU A 105 -8.52 -0.56 -5.42
CA LEU A 105 -9.41 -1.62 -5.90
C LEU A 105 -8.63 -2.85 -6.35
N LEU A 106 -7.60 -2.68 -7.19
CA LEU A 106 -6.75 -3.78 -7.65
C LEU A 106 -6.03 -4.48 -6.50
N ARG A 107 -5.60 -3.71 -5.49
CA ARG A 107 -4.95 -4.26 -4.30
C ARG A 107 -5.90 -5.10 -3.46
N VAL A 108 -7.13 -4.61 -3.25
CA VAL A 108 -8.18 -5.33 -2.51
C VAL A 108 -8.56 -6.63 -3.24
N GLU A 109 -8.76 -6.57 -4.54
CA GLU A 109 -9.05 -7.76 -5.37
C GLU A 109 -7.93 -8.82 -5.25
N ASN A 110 -6.67 -8.39 -5.37
CA ASN A 110 -5.53 -9.29 -5.23
C ASN A 110 -5.48 -9.94 -3.83
N ILE A 111 -5.76 -9.17 -2.76
CA ILE A 111 -5.81 -9.69 -1.40
C ILE A 111 -6.93 -10.73 -1.26
N ILE A 112 -8.13 -10.43 -1.76
CA ILE A 112 -9.27 -11.35 -1.69
C ILE A 112 -8.97 -12.65 -2.43
N ASN A 113 -8.36 -12.56 -3.62
CA ASN A 113 -8.04 -13.73 -4.46
C ASN A 113 -6.90 -14.58 -3.90
N THR A 114 -6.04 -14.03 -3.04
CA THR A 114 -4.90 -14.74 -2.45
C THR A 114 -5.10 -15.12 -0.99
N ALA A 115 -6.09 -14.53 -0.31
CA ALA A 115 -6.41 -14.85 1.08
C ALA A 115 -7.04 -16.24 1.19
N TYR A 116 -6.67 -16.96 2.25
CA TYR A 116 -7.33 -18.22 2.58
C TYR A 116 -8.79 -17.98 3.00
N ASN A 117 -9.68 -18.89 2.61
CA ASN A 117 -11.09 -18.83 3.03
C ASN A 117 -11.22 -19.32 4.47
N CYS A 118 -10.85 -18.47 5.42
CA CYS A 118 -10.92 -18.71 6.87
C CYS A 118 -11.13 -17.39 7.62
N LYS A 119 -11.28 -17.48 8.93
CA LYS A 119 -11.28 -16.27 9.77
C LYS A 119 -9.91 -15.61 9.76
N HIS A 120 -9.91 -14.28 9.73
CA HIS A 120 -8.71 -13.47 9.80
C HIS A 120 -8.78 -12.54 11.00
N ARG A 121 -7.61 -12.24 11.56
CA ARG A 121 -7.45 -11.33 12.69
C ARG A 121 -6.55 -10.16 12.30
N GLN A 122 -6.92 -8.97 12.71
CA GLN A 122 -6.07 -7.79 12.58
C GLN A 122 -5.22 -7.63 13.83
N ILE A 123 -3.92 -7.46 13.63
CA ILE A 123 -2.95 -7.13 14.67
C ILE A 123 -2.19 -5.88 14.23
N VAL A 124 -1.96 -4.95 15.14
CA VAL A 124 -1.19 -3.73 14.87
C VAL A 124 0.11 -3.79 15.66
N PHE A 125 1.24 -3.66 14.94
CA PHE A 125 2.56 -3.58 15.53
C PHE A 125 3.00 -2.12 15.57
N THR A 126 3.15 -1.59 16.77
CA THR A 126 3.63 -0.23 17.05
C THR A 126 4.89 -0.32 17.90
N PHE A 127 5.73 0.72 17.84
CA PHE A 127 6.96 0.80 18.62
C PHE A 127 7.08 2.19 19.28
N ALA A 128 8.05 2.34 20.18
CA ALA A 128 8.23 3.53 20.98
C ALA A 128 8.41 4.78 20.11
N LYS A 129 7.79 5.89 20.53
CA LYS A 129 7.78 7.16 19.79
C LYS A 129 9.20 7.70 19.54
N GLU A 130 10.11 7.43 20.46
CA GLU A 130 11.52 7.83 20.41
C GLU A 130 12.24 7.26 19.18
N LEU A 131 11.76 6.13 18.67
CA LEU A 131 12.32 5.48 17.49
C LEU A 131 11.75 6.00 16.16
N TRP A 132 10.63 6.74 16.17
CA TRP A 132 9.95 7.15 14.93
C TRP A 132 10.80 8.00 14.01
N THR A 133 11.72 8.81 14.56
CA THR A 133 12.62 9.67 13.79
C THR A 133 13.56 8.88 12.89
N TYR A 134 14.00 7.70 13.33
CA TYR A 134 14.89 6.83 12.54
C TYR A 134 14.20 6.23 11.31
N PHE A 135 12.88 6.23 11.27
CA PHE A 135 12.08 5.75 10.14
C PHE A 135 11.68 6.87 9.17
N PHE A 136 12.13 8.10 9.41
CA PHE A 136 11.75 9.23 8.57
C PHE A 136 12.63 9.36 7.33
N TYR A 137 13.96 9.19 7.46
CA TYR A 137 14.91 9.24 6.34
C TYR A 137 16.33 8.78 6.78
N PRO A 138 17.07 7.94 6.03
CA PRO A 138 16.65 7.17 4.85
C PRO A 138 15.65 6.07 5.20
N PHE A 139 14.60 6.03 4.41
CA PHE A 139 13.35 5.36 4.78
C PHE A 139 13.36 3.85 4.54
N GLU A 140 14.00 3.39 3.45
CA GLU A 140 13.82 2.03 2.94
C GLU A 140 14.42 0.95 3.84
N ASP A 141 15.62 1.12 4.32
CA ASP A 141 16.29 0.09 5.12
C ASP A 141 15.61 -0.14 6.47
N MET A 142 15.20 0.95 7.13
CA MET A 142 14.51 0.88 8.42
C MET A 142 13.11 0.27 8.30
N ILE A 143 12.40 0.55 7.20
CA ILE A 143 11.11 -0.06 6.93
C ILE A 143 11.24 -1.57 6.68
N ASN A 144 12.25 -2.00 5.96
CA ASN A 144 12.52 -3.42 5.73
C ASN A 144 12.81 -4.15 7.04
N LEU A 145 13.61 -3.56 7.93
CA LEU A 145 13.85 -4.08 9.28
C LEU A 145 12.57 -4.21 10.10
N LEU A 146 11.65 -3.23 9.99
CA LEU A 146 10.37 -3.29 10.68
C LEU A 146 9.51 -4.46 10.18
N PHE A 147 9.43 -4.67 8.88
CA PHE A 147 8.74 -5.83 8.30
C PHE A 147 9.39 -7.15 8.73
N GLU A 148 10.71 -7.21 8.77
CA GLU A 148 11.46 -8.38 9.24
C GLU A 148 11.18 -8.67 10.70
N ALA A 149 11.20 -7.67 11.58
CA ALA A 149 10.88 -7.81 13.01
C ALA A 149 9.45 -8.35 13.22
N VAL A 150 8.46 -7.84 12.47
CA VAL A 150 7.09 -8.36 12.49
C VAL A 150 7.04 -9.82 12.06
N ASN A 151 7.69 -10.14 10.94
CA ASN A 151 7.77 -11.51 10.41
C ASN A 151 8.38 -12.47 11.44
N MET A 152 9.55 -12.14 11.97
CA MET A 152 10.24 -12.93 13.00
C MET A 152 9.39 -13.12 14.24
N THR A 153 8.68 -12.07 14.69
CA THR A 153 7.78 -12.12 15.85
C THR A 153 6.66 -13.12 15.63
N ILE A 154 5.96 -13.04 14.49
CA ILE A 154 4.86 -13.94 14.15
C ILE A 154 5.34 -15.39 14.07
N TYR A 155 6.44 -15.63 13.31
CA TYR A 155 7.02 -16.97 13.19
C TYR A 155 7.48 -17.54 14.53
N SER A 156 8.05 -16.71 15.40
CA SER A 156 8.52 -17.17 16.72
C SER A 156 7.39 -17.59 17.63
N ILE A 157 6.27 -16.86 17.62
CA ILE A 157 5.07 -17.22 18.42
C ILE A 157 4.43 -18.50 17.88
N LEU A 158 4.30 -18.59 16.56
CA LEU A 158 3.69 -19.75 15.90
C LEU A 158 4.47 -21.05 16.16
N ASN A 159 5.79 -20.96 16.17
CA ASN A 159 6.69 -22.10 16.33
C ASN A 159 7.21 -22.25 17.77
N ASP A 160 6.70 -21.44 18.70
CA ASP A 160 7.05 -21.61 20.10
C ASP A 160 6.43 -22.90 20.62
N THR A 161 7.27 -23.84 20.90
CA THR A 161 6.84 -25.01 21.64
C THR A 161 6.54 -24.55 23.05
N TYR A 162 5.29 -24.58 23.44
CA TYR A 162 4.88 -24.50 24.81
C TYR A 162 5.71 -25.53 25.59
N LYS A 163 6.77 -25.09 26.23
CA LYS A 163 7.51 -25.88 27.19
C LYS A 163 6.57 -26.05 28.37
N ASN A 164 5.72 -27.04 28.29
CA ASN A 164 4.92 -27.49 29.44
C ASN A 164 5.94 -27.85 30.54
N LYS A 165 6.17 -26.95 31.48
CA LYS A 165 7.11 -27.09 32.60
C LYS A 165 6.84 -28.36 33.44
N LYS A 166 5.66 -29.02 33.26
CA LYS A 166 5.25 -30.22 34.00
C LYS A 166 5.76 -31.55 33.45
N ASN A 167 6.30 -31.61 32.20
CA ASN A 167 6.71 -32.90 31.62
C ASN A 167 8.20 -32.95 31.26
N LYS A 168 9.08 -32.70 32.21
CA LYS A 168 10.54 -32.93 32.06
C LYS A 168 10.97 -34.39 31.84
N ARG A 169 10.06 -35.37 31.94
CA ARG A 169 10.41 -36.80 31.97
C ARG A 169 10.21 -37.62 30.71
N LYS A 170 9.67 -37.05 29.62
CA LYS A 170 9.58 -37.75 28.32
C LYS A 170 10.16 -36.92 27.21
N LYS A 171 11.50 -36.96 27.06
CA LYS A 171 12.18 -36.52 25.82
C LYS A 171 11.95 -37.60 24.74
N LYS A 172 10.80 -37.61 24.10
CA LYS A 172 10.68 -38.17 22.75
C LYS A 172 10.86 -36.98 21.82
N TYR A 173 12.01 -36.88 21.16
CA TYR A 173 12.26 -35.94 20.10
C TYR A 173 11.40 -36.36 18.88
N THR A 174 10.15 -36.00 18.87
CA THR A 174 9.40 -35.93 17.63
C THR A 174 9.89 -34.69 16.89
N ALA A 175 10.32 -34.83 15.63
CA ALA A 175 10.70 -33.72 14.77
C ALA A 175 9.62 -32.64 14.87
N LYS A 176 10.00 -31.44 15.32
CA LYS A 176 9.06 -30.33 15.51
C LYS A 176 8.52 -29.96 14.15
N THR A 177 7.26 -30.19 13.90
CA THR A 177 6.60 -29.70 12.72
C THR A 177 6.69 -28.17 12.72
N LYS A 178 7.45 -27.61 11.76
CA LYS A 178 7.57 -26.18 11.60
C LYS A 178 6.31 -25.67 10.92
N TYR A 179 5.61 -24.76 11.57
CA TYR A 179 4.41 -24.14 11.01
C TYR A 179 4.74 -22.85 10.28
N THR A 180 4.02 -22.63 9.19
CA THR A 180 4.05 -21.38 8.42
C THR A 180 2.74 -20.62 8.59
N PRO A 181 2.75 -19.34 8.98
CA PRO A 181 1.56 -18.50 9.03
C PRO A 181 1.20 -17.95 7.64
N GLY A 182 -0.07 -17.72 7.40
CA GLY A 182 -0.55 -16.89 6.28
C GLY A 182 -0.92 -15.51 6.78
N PHE A 183 -0.29 -14.44 6.26
CA PHE A 183 -0.65 -13.09 6.63
C PHE A 183 -0.29 -12.06 5.55
N PHE A 184 -0.99 -10.93 5.59
CA PHE A 184 -0.66 -9.72 4.85
C PHE A 184 -0.19 -8.65 5.83
N ALA A 185 0.86 -7.92 5.48
CA ALA A 185 1.38 -6.81 6.27
C ALA A 185 1.32 -5.50 5.48
N PHE A 186 0.82 -4.44 6.11
CA PHE A 186 0.62 -3.13 5.51
C PHE A 186 1.28 -2.05 6.35
N LEU A 187 2.21 -1.31 5.76
CA LEU A 187 2.81 -0.15 6.41
C LEU A 187 1.82 1.01 6.41
N HIS A 188 1.60 1.58 7.58
CA HIS A 188 1.00 2.90 7.77
C HIS A 188 2.04 3.84 8.36
N THR A 189 2.09 5.07 7.87
CA THR A 189 3.13 6.04 8.23
C THR A 189 2.64 7.22 9.03
N PHE A 190 1.32 7.32 9.27
CA PHE A 190 0.73 8.42 10.04
C PHE A 190 -0.52 7.95 10.81
N GLY A 191 -0.78 8.65 11.92
CA GLY A 191 -1.96 8.44 12.75
C GLY A 191 -3.20 9.20 12.22
N ARG A 192 -4.28 9.22 12.99
CA ARG A 192 -5.51 9.94 12.64
C ARG A 192 -5.31 11.47 12.61
N ASP A 193 -4.34 11.98 13.35
CA ASP A 193 -3.93 13.38 13.41
C ASP A 193 -2.96 13.77 12.28
N LEU A 194 -2.76 12.89 11.32
CA LEU A 194 -1.81 13.01 10.19
C LEU A 194 -0.35 13.19 10.61
N LYS A 195 -0.01 13.03 11.89
CA LYS A 195 1.37 13.06 12.34
C LYS A 195 2.09 11.77 11.99
N TRP A 196 3.40 11.89 11.83
CA TRP A 196 4.27 10.76 11.57
C TRP A 196 4.15 9.72 12.70
N HIS A 197 3.71 8.53 12.34
CA HIS A 197 3.48 7.41 13.24
C HIS A 197 3.61 6.11 12.45
N PRO A 198 4.84 5.65 12.16
CA PRO A 198 5.03 4.41 11.42
C PRO A 198 4.59 3.21 12.25
N HIS A 199 3.76 2.36 11.65
CA HIS A 199 3.26 1.13 12.26
C HIS A 199 2.82 0.14 11.19
N ILE A 200 2.77 -1.15 11.52
CA ILE A 200 2.36 -2.19 10.59
C ILE A 200 1.04 -2.81 11.03
N HIS A 201 0.06 -2.76 10.14
CA HIS A 201 -1.15 -3.56 10.25
C HIS A 201 -0.92 -4.93 9.63
N VAL A 202 -1.25 -5.98 10.36
CA VAL A 202 -1.18 -7.36 9.90
C VAL A 202 -2.58 -7.95 9.88
N LEU A 203 -2.99 -8.48 8.74
CA LEU A 203 -4.16 -9.33 8.60
C LEU A 203 -3.67 -10.77 8.57
N ILE A 204 -3.88 -11.53 9.65
CA ILE A 204 -3.38 -12.88 9.83
C ILE A 204 -4.50 -13.91 9.78
N ALA A 205 -4.31 -14.98 9.00
CA ALA A 205 -5.24 -16.10 8.96
C ALA A 205 -5.25 -16.87 10.29
N GLU A 206 -6.41 -17.23 10.79
CA GLU A 206 -6.55 -18.06 12.01
C GLU A 206 -6.28 -19.56 11.73
N ILE A 207 -5.42 -19.83 10.75
CA ILE A 207 -4.91 -21.15 10.41
C ILE A 207 -3.39 -21.10 10.24
N LYS A 208 -2.75 -22.25 10.36
CA LYS A 208 -1.30 -22.44 10.13
C LYS A 208 -1.05 -23.71 9.34
N PHE A 209 -0.02 -23.71 8.52
CA PHE A 209 0.35 -24.85 7.68
C PHE A 209 1.54 -25.59 8.30
N GLY A 210 1.42 -26.92 8.38
CA GLY A 210 2.53 -27.81 8.70
C GLY A 210 3.40 -28.12 7.47
N GLY A 211 4.51 -28.82 7.69
CA GLY A 211 5.40 -29.27 6.59
C GLY A 211 4.75 -30.25 5.62
N ASP A 212 3.66 -30.89 6.01
CA ASP A 212 2.80 -31.79 5.22
C ASP A 212 1.69 -31.04 4.46
N MET A 213 1.71 -29.73 4.43
CA MET A 213 0.68 -28.84 3.87
C MET A 213 -0.71 -29.00 4.51
N VAL A 214 -0.80 -29.74 5.60
CA VAL A 214 -2.04 -29.85 6.38
C VAL A 214 -2.19 -28.60 7.24
N TYR A 215 -3.32 -27.92 7.11
CA TYR A 215 -3.61 -26.76 7.96
C TYR A 215 -4.16 -27.19 9.33
N LYS A 216 -3.89 -26.36 10.32
CA LYS A 216 -4.44 -26.46 11.67
C LYS A 216 -4.98 -25.13 12.13
N ASP A 217 -6.04 -25.14 12.91
CA ASP A 217 -6.57 -23.93 13.48
C ASP A 217 -5.56 -23.25 14.40
N TRP A 218 -5.53 -21.92 14.30
CA TRP A 218 -4.71 -21.08 15.15
C TRP A 218 -5.55 -19.91 15.67
N THR A 219 -6.40 -20.20 16.64
CA THR A 219 -7.38 -19.25 17.19
C THR A 219 -6.87 -18.52 18.43
N TYR A 220 -5.86 -19.07 19.10
CA TYR A 220 -5.29 -18.48 20.31
C TYR A 220 -4.02 -17.68 19.99
N PHE A 221 -4.07 -16.38 20.29
CA PHE A 221 -2.96 -15.44 20.15
C PHE A 221 -2.56 -14.92 21.54
N ASN A 222 -1.33 -15.19 21.95
CA ASN A 222 -0.78 -14.62 23.17
C ASN A 222 -0.22 -13.23 22.88
N TYR A 223 -1.04 -12.19 23.07
CA TYR A 223 -0.68 -10.80 22.79
C TYR A 223 0.46 -10.29 23.68
N ASP A 224 0.56 -10.71 24.94
CA ASP A 224 1.65 -10.34 25.84
C ASP A 224 2.98 -10.90 25.31
N ALA A 225 2.98 -12.16 24.86
CA ALA A 225 4.15 -12.76 24.27
C ALA A 225 4.54 -12.09 22.92
N LEU A 226 3.55 -11.71 22.09
CA LEU A 226 3.78 -10.95 20.86
C LEU A 226 4.44 -9.61 21.17
N SER A 227 3.89 -8.83 22.10
CA SER A 227 4.44 -7.53 22.51
C SER A 227 5.88 -7.66 23.03
N LYS A 228 6.12 -8.57 24.00
CA LYS A 228 7.46 -8.79 24.57
C LYS A 228 8.49 -9.25 23.55
N ARG A 229 8.10 -9.95 22.49
CA ARG A 229 9.04 -10.41 21.45
C ARG A 229 9.31 -9.34 20.41
N PHE A 230 8.30 -8.55 20.08
CA PHE A 230 8.47 -7.45 19.15
C PHE A 230 9.35 -6.31 19.70
N GLN A 231 9.40 -6.16 21.02
CA GLN A 231 10.23 -5.17 21.72
C GLN A 231 11.70 -5.60 21.93
N LYS A 232 12.07 -6.83 21.58
CA LYS A 232 13.45 -7.36 21.66
C LYS A 232 14.21 -7.15 20.38
#